data_898c522f68ecae0a206d24694f7bd601
#
_entry.id   898c522f68ecae0a206d24694f7bd601
#
_cell.length_a   1.000
_cell.length_b   1.000
_cell.length_c   1.000
_cell.angle_alpha   90.00
_cell.angle_beta   90.00
_cell.angle_gamma   90.00
#
_symmetry.space_group_name_H-M   'P 1'
#
loop_
_entity.id
_entity.type
_entity.pdbx_description
1 polymer ?
#
loop_
_entity_poly.entity_id
_entity_poly.type
_entity_poly.pdbx_seq_one_letter_code
_entity_poly.pdbx_strand_id
1 'polypeptide(L)'
;LEKKDKTNKIRQRLLKIRAKKVILATGALERPMVFNNNDRPGIMLSSAIKKYSDFYGVACGRKILFFTNNDSAYESALSLNDKGIKVEAVVDIRKQSETNLEKRVIDAGIKIYWEHTVVDTSGYKKVNNVSIMKLSNDGTSVTGNKISISCDCLGVAGGWTPAVHLYTQSGSKLAFDEDKKIFIPNKNNSDQISVGSCCGDFKLDEILNNLNEKLKDFLDITKTDFENITVNNDQEISKRNIWLLPSDKALGKTKSFVDYQNDATAKDIKLALREGFRSIEHVKRYTTTGMGTDQGKLGNMHALGIIADTAGVKMGELGTTTFRPPYTPLTFGTIVGRNVGKFFDIFRRTPMNDWHVENKAEFENVGQWKR
;
A
#
# COMPACT_ATOMS: atom_id res chain seq x y z
N LEU A 1 19.31 3.25 2.14
CA LEU A 1 19.76 3.77 3.45
C LEU A 1 21.12 3.19 3.75
N GLU A 2 22.18 3.94 3.44
CA GLU A 2 23.52 3.54 3.84
C GLU A 2 23.61 3.55 5.38
N LYS A 3 24.16 2.46 5.96
CA LYS A 3 24.56 2.45 7.37
C LYS A 3 25.40 3.69 7.65
N LYS A 4 25.12 4.39 8.73
CA LYS A 4 25.99 5.46 9.24
C LYS A 4 27.40 4.90 9.42
N ASP A 5 28.25 5.07 8.45
CA ASP A 5 29.67 4.97 8.67
C ASP A 5 30.07 6.20 9.51
N LYS A 6 30.60 5.97 10.70
CA LYS A 6 31.02 7.05 11.62
C LYS A 6 32.09 7.98 11.03
N THR A 7 32.73 7.53 9.95
CA THR A 7 33.76 8.26 9.22
C THR A 7 33.21 9.01 8.01
N ASN A 8 32.01 8.68 7.54
CA ASN A 8 31.43 9.23 6.32
C ASN A 8 30.32 10.26 6.65
N LYS A 9 30.57 11.51 6.29
CA LYS A 9 29.61 12.62 6.47
C LYS A 9 28.39 12.53 5.53
N ILE A 10 28.38 11.60 4.58
CA ILE A 10 27.30 11.42 3.61
C ILE A 10 26.16 10.62 4.23
N ARG A 11 25.00 11.24 4.39
CA ARG A 11 23.80 10.59 4.93
C ARG A 11 22.97 9.88 3.84
N GLN A 12 22.88 10.47 2.68
CA GLN A 12 22.13 9.97 1.51
C GLN A 12 22.89 10.35 0.24
N ARG A 13 22.73 9.52 -0.80
CA ARG A 13 23.32 9.76 -2.11
C ARG A 13 22.25 9.54 -3.19
N LEU A 14 22.09 10.51 -4.08
CA LEU A 14 21.30 10.36 -5.29
C LEU A 14 22.21 9.87 -6.42
N LEU A 15 21.88 8.69 -6.95
CA LEU A 15 22.57 8.11 -8.10
C LEU A 15 21.68 8.26 -9.34
N LYS A 16 22.25 8.77 -10.43
CA LYS A 16 21.62 8.79 -11.75
C LYS A 16 22.18 7.62 -12.56
N ILE A 17 21.37 6.60 -12.76
CA ILE A 17 21.75 5.36 -13.44
C ILE A 17 21.10 5.35 -14.82
N ARG A 18 21.90 5.11 -15.87
CA ARG A 18 21.42 4.81 -17.23
C ARG A 18 21.58 3.34 -17.49
N ALA A 19 20.49 2.58 -17.51
CA ALA A 19 20.48 1.17 -17.84
C ALA A 19 20.00 0.97 -19.28
N LYS A 20 20.50 -0.05 -19.95
CA LYS A 20 19.99 -0.47 -21.28
C LYS A 20 18.66 -1.19 -21.15
N LYS A 21 18.50 -2.03 -20.12
CA LYS A 21 17.29 -2.79 -19.82
C LYS A 21 16.95 -2.66 -18.33
N VAL A 22 15.68 -2.60 -17.97
CA VAL A 22 15.18 -2.45 -16.61
C VAL A 22 14.21 -3.57 -16.29
N ILE A 23 14.41 -4.26 -15.18
CA ILE A 23 13.49 -5.28 -14.65
C ILE A 23 12.87 -4.74 -13.38
N LEU A 24 11.55 -4.59 -13.35
CA LEU A 24 10.79 -4.15 -12.19
C LEU A 24 10.25 -5.37 -11.43
N ALA A 25 10.86 -5.66 -10.29
CA ALA A 25 10.43 -6.71 -9.35
C ALA A 25 9.98 -6.05 -8.03
N THR A 26 9.05 -5.11 -8.12
CA THR A 26 8.66 -4.19 -7.04
C THR A 26 7.69 -4.80 -6.03
N GLY A 27 7.17 -5.99 -6.30
CA GLY A 27 6.30 -6.72 -5.40
C GLY A 27 4.90 -6.10 -5.27
N ALA A 28 4.25 -6.38 -4.15
CA ALA A 28 2.92 -5.88 -3.82
C ALA A 28 2.88 -5.35 -2.38
N LEU A 29 1.90 -4.50 -2.10
CA LEU A 29 1.64 -3.90 -0.80
C LEU A 29 0.36 -4.49 -0.22
N GLU A 30 0.38 -4.92 1.04
CA GLU A 30 -0.82 -5.35 1.73
C GLU A 30 -1.76 -4.15 1.93
N ARG A 31 -3.06 -4.36 1.68
CA ARG A 31 -4.10 -3.35 1.88
C ARG A 31 -4.68 -3.44 3.29
N PRO A 32 -4.97 -2.31 3.94
CA PRO A 32 -5.87 -2.31 5.11
C PRO A 32 -7.30 -2.66 4.68
N MET A 33 -8.22 -2.65 5.63
CA MET A 33 -9.66 -2.71 5.38
C MET A 33 -10.32 -1.45 5.95
N VAL A 34 -11.38 -0.94 5.27
CA VAL A 34 -12.05 0.31 5.66
C VAL A 34 -13.31 -0.02 6.45
N PHE A 35 -13.26 0.21 7.76
CA PHE A 35 -14.33 0.00 8.72
C PHE A 35 -14.37 1.10 9.78
N ASN A 36 -15.40 1.13 10.62
CA ASN A 36 -15.56 2.20 11.62
C ASN A 36 -14.47 2.15 12.70
N ASN A 37 -13.86 3.32 12.99
CA ASN A 37 -12.77 3.50 13.94
C ASN A 37 -11.52 2.63 13.63
N ASN A 38 -11.16 2.54 12.37
CA ASN A 38 -10.01 1.76 11.89
C ASN A 38 -8.64 2.46 12.05
N ASP A 39 -8.61 3.64 12.63
CA ASP A 39 -7.41 4.45 12.91
C ASP A 39 -6.84 4.27 14.32
N ARG A 40 -7.50 3.45 15.15
CA ARG A 40 -7.12 3.32 16.56
C ARG A 40 -5.73 2.69 16.71
N PRO A 41 -4.84 3.23 17.58
CA PRO A 41 -3.53 2.63 17.82
C PRO A 41 -3.65 1.15 18.23
N GLY A 42 -2.77 0.31 17.68
CA GLY A 42 -2.83 -1.14 17.81
C GLY A 42 -3.55 -1.84 16.66
N ILE A 43 -4.13 -1.09 15.71
CA ILE A 43 -4.60 -1.64 14.44
C ILE A 43 -3.45 -1.53 13.44
N MET A 44 -3.04 -2.65 12.86
CA MET A 44 -1.86 -2.78 12.01
C MET A 44 -2.14 -3.72 10.83
N LEU A 45 -1.33 -3.64 9.78
CA LEU A 45 -1.35 -4.65 8.73
C LEU A 45 -0.89 -6.01 9.27
N SER A 46 -1.52 -7.08 8.83
CA SER A 46 -1.22 -8.45 9.25
C SER A 46 0.24 -8.81 8.96
N SER A 47 0.73 -8.51 7.76
CA SER A 47 2.13 -8.74 7.37
C SER A 47 3.12 -7.93 8.20
N ALA A 48 2.74 -6.72 8.65
CA ALA A 48 3.58 -5.92 9.53
C ALA A 48 3.73 -6.59 10.91
N ILE A 49 2.63 -7.07 11.50
CA ILE A 49 2.67 -7.79 12.78
C ILE A 49 3.56 -9.03 12.67
N LYS A 50 3.37 -9.83 11.60
CA LYS A 50 4.22 -10.99 11.32
C LYS A 50 5.68 -10.60 11.21
N LYS A 51 6.01 -9.54 10.45
CA LYS A 51 7.38 -9.06 10.26
C LYS A 51 8.02 -8.57 11.57
N TYR A 52 7.28 -7.87 12.43
CA TYR A 52 7.78 -7.46 13.74
C TYR A 52 8.15 -8.68 14.60
N SER A 53 7.32 -9.70 14.58
CA SER A 53 7.58 -10.95 15.31
C SER A 53 8.74 -11.74 14.71
N ASP A 54 8.69 -12.01 13.39
CA ASP A 54 9.61 -12.93 12.72
C ASP A 54 11.02 -12.35 12.58
N PHE A 55 11.11 -11.07 12.24
CA PHE A 55 12.38 -10.43 11.91
C PHE A 55 12.98 -9.61 13.06
N TYR A 56 12.12 -8.95 13.85
CA TYR A 56 12.59 -8.07 14.92
C TYR A 56 12.45 -8.68 16.32
N GLY A 57 11.79 -9.84 16.46
CA GLY A 57 11.54 -10.48 17.77
C GLY A 57 10.61 -9.66 18.68
N VAL A 58 9.72 -8.85 18.11
CA VAL A 58 8.82 -7.95 18.84
C VAL A 58 7.38 -8.41 18.71
N ALA A 59 6.70 -8.65 19.84
CA ALA A 59 5.26 -8.89 19.88
C ALA A 59 4.51 -7.54 19.86
N CYS A 60 3.64 -7.35 18.85
CA CYS A 60 2.84 -6.12 18.72
C CYS A 60 1.68 -6.05 19.73
N GLY A 61 1.31 -7.15 20.33
CA GLY A 61 0.28 -7.29 21.36
C GLY A 61 0.40 -8.60 22.10
N ARG A 62 -0.36 -8.74 23.20
CA ARG A 62 -0.45 -9.97 23.97
C ARG A 62 -1.67 -10.83 23.58
N LYS A 63 -2.69 -10.18 23.00
CA LYS A 63 -3.94 -10.77 22.54
C LYS A 63 -4.25 -10.23 21.17
N ILE A 64 -3.91 -10.97 20.14
CA ILE A 64 -4.00 -10.51 18.76
C ILE A 64 -5.27 -11.07 18.12
N LEU A 65 -6.04 -10.22 17.49
CA LEU A 65 -7.16 -10.59 16.63
C LEU A 65 -6.76 -10.29 15.18
N PHE A 66 -7.08 -11.19 14.24
CA PHE A 66 -6.91 -10.91 12.82
C PHE A 66 -8.25 -10.64 12.15
N PHE A 67 -8.25 -9.73 11.17
CA PHE A 67 -9.39 -9.42 10.34
C PHE A 67 -8.98 -9.41 8.86
N THR A 68 -9.66 -10.23 8.05
CA THR A 68 -9.17 -10.54 6.71
C THR A 68 -10.27 -10.77 5.68
N ASN A 69 -9.84 -10.73 4.42
CA ASN A 69 -10.53 -11.23 3.24
C ASN A 69 -9.68 -12.19 2.40
N ASN A 70 -8.53 -12.63 2.93
CA ASN A 70 -7.56 -13.47 2.21
C ASN A 70 -6.74 -14.33 3.18
N ASP A 71 -5.99 -15.30 2.65
CA ASP A 71 -5.29 -16.32 3.44
C ASP A 71 -4.01 -15.84 4.12
N SER A 72 -3.44 -14.70 3.74
CA SER A 72 -2.19 -14.22 4.34
C SER A 72 -2.29 -13.92 5.84
N ALA A 73 -3.51 -13.63 6.33
CA ALA A 73 -3.76 -13.47 7.75
C ALA A 73 -3.72 -14.80 8.52
N TYR A 74 -4.13 -15.90 7.90
CA TYR A 74 -4.04 -17.23 8.49
C TYR A 74 -2.59 -17.65 8.72
N GLU A 75 -1.71 -17.41 7.73
CA GLU A 75 -0.28 -17.65 7.88
C GLU A 75 0.33 -16.79 9.00
N SER A 76 -0.10 -15.54 9.08
CA SER A 76 0.34 -14.64 10.15
C SER A 76 -0.12 -15.14 11.52
N ALA A 77 -1.37 -15.62 11.63
CA ALA A 77 -1.94 -16.15 12.86
C ALA A 77 -1.19 -17.41 13.33
N LEU A 78 -0.91 -18.36 12.42
CA LEU A 78 -0.13 -19.55 12.71
C LEU A 78 1.29 -19.21 13.15
N SER A 79 1.99 -18.34 12.41
CA SER A 79 3.36 -17.94 12.75
C SER A 79 3.48 -17.31 14.14
N LEU A 80 2.47 -16.55 14.58
CA LEU A 80 2.45 -15.97 15.93
C LEU A 80 2.12 -17.00 16.99
N ASN A 81 1.15 -17.88 16.71
CA ASN A 81 0.74 -18.95 17.62
C ASN A 81 1.90 -19.91 17.89
N ASP A 82 2.68 -20.28 16.86
CA ASP A 82 3.86 -21.13 16.98
C ASP A 82 4.95 -20.53 17.89
N LYS A 83 4.93 -19.20 18.08
CA LYS A 83 5.83 -18.46 18.98
C LYS A 83 5.23 -18.21 20.37
N GLY A 84 4.09 -18.79 20.66
CA GLY A 84 3.40 -18.63 21.95
C GLY A 84 2.71 -17.27 22.11
N ILE A 85 2.53 -16.50 21.05
CA ILE A 85 1.76 -15.25 21.08
C ILE A 85 0.28 -15.60 20.90
N LYS A 86 -0.55 -15.20 21.84
CA LYS A 86 -1.97 -15.57 21.82
C LYS A 86 -2.72 -14.92 20.68
N VAL A 87 -3.27 -15.72 19.78
CA VAL A 87 -4.23 -15.30 18.74
C VAL A 87 -5.64 -15.61 19.24
N GLU A 88 -6.45 -14.57 19.47
CA GLU A 88 -7.80 -14.72 20.01
C GLU A 88 -8.77 -15.34 18.99
N ALA A 89 -8.70 -14.89 17.76
CA ALA A 89 -9.47 -15.43 16.64
C ALA A 89 -9.01 -14.81 15.30
N VAL A 90 -9.54 -15.36 14.21
CA VAL A 90 -9.54 -14.73 12.88
C VAL A 90 -10.99 -14.40 12.50
N VAL A 91 -11.23 -13.19 12.05
CA VAL A 91 -12.52 -12.74 11.50
C VAL A 91 -12.38 -12.64 9.98
N ASP A 92 -13.13 -13.41 9.25
CA ASP A 92 -13.06 -13.48 7.79
C ASP A 92 -14.40 -13.09 7.17
N ILE A 93 -14.37 -12.17 6.21
CA ILE A 93 -15.58 -11.77 5.49
C ILE A 93 -16.03 -12.81 4.46
N ARG A 94 -15.18 -13.76 4.12
CA ARG A 94 -15.48 -14.83 3.17
C ARG A 94 -16.29 -15.96 3.83
N LYS A 95 -16.84 -16.82 2.99
CA LYS A 95 -17.38 -18.12 3.41
C LYS A 95 -16.24 -19.07 3.70
N GLN A 96 -16.50 -20.05 4.53
CA GLN A 96 -15.59 -21.17 4.76
C GLN A 96 -15.29 -21.88 3.42
N SER A 97 -14.03 -22.14 3.16
CA SER A 97 -13.56 -22.75 1.90
C SER A 97 -13.01 -24.18 2.11
N GLU A 98 -12.85 -24.61 3.37
CA GLU A 98 -12.31 -25.92 3.78
C GLU A 98 -10.89 -26.19 3.26
N THR A 99 -10.10 -25.11 3.11
CA THR A 99 -8.71 -25.23 2.67
C THR A 99 -7.84 -25.91 3.73
N ASN A 100 -6.70 -26.45 3.30
CA ASN A 100 -5.74 -27.05 4.21
C ASN A 100 -5.21 -26.02 5.23
N LEU A 101 -5.06 -24.77 4.82
CA LEU A 101 -4.61 -23.67 5.69
C LEU A 101 -5.66 -23.35 6.77
N GLU A 102 -6.96 -23.31 6.43
CA GLU A 102 -8.05 -23.16 7.41
C GLU A 102 -8.04 -24.28 8.44
N LYS A 103 -7.88 -25.55 8.00
CA LYS A 103 -7.80 -26.71 8.90
C LYS A 103 -6.63 -26.56 9.88
N ARG A 104 -5.45 -26.19 9.41
CA ARG A 104 -4.28 -25.94 10.27
C ARG A 104 -4.53 -24.87 11.33
N VAL A 105 -5.24 -23.79 10.98
CA VAL A 105 -5.61 -22.73 11.94
C VAL A 105 -6.57 -23.24 13.01
N ILE A 106 -7.55 -24.08 12.62
CA ILE A 106 -8.51 -24.72 13.55
C ILE A 106 -7.79 -25.72 14.45
N ASP A 107 -6.91 -26.56 13.90
CA ASP A 107 -6.13 -27.54 14.64
C ASP A 107 -5.16 -26.88 15.63
N ALA A 108 -4.69 -25.67 15.33
CA ALA A 108 -3.93 -24.84 16.26
C ALA A 108 -4.78 -24.21 17.39
N GLY A 109 -6.07 -24.50 17.45
CA GLY A 109 -7.00 -24.00 18.46
C GLY A 109 -7.44 -22.56 18.25
N ILE A 110 -7.20 -21.98 17.07
CA ILE A 110 -7.56 -20.59 16.73
C ILE A 110 -8.98 -20.59 16.15
N LYS A 111 -9.89 -19.84 16.79
CA LYS A 111 -11.27 -19.72 16.33
C LYS A 111 -11.34 -18.86 15.05
N ILE A 112 -12.15 -19.27 14.08
CA ILE A 112 -12.45 -18.47 12.88
C ILE A 112 -13.93 -18.08 12.89
N TYR A 113 -14.19 -16.78 12.61
CA TYR A 113 -15.53 -16.25 12.41
C TYR A 113 -15.69 -15.93 10.90
N TRP A 114 -16.20 -16.92 10.15
CA TRP A 114 -16.51 -16.73 8.74
C TRP A 114 -17.75 -15.88 8.54
N GLU A 115 -17.81 -15.16 7.41
CA GLU A 115 -18.89 -14.25 7.05
C GLU A 115 -19.14 -13.18 8.13
N HIS A 116 -18.08 -12.76 8.83
CA HIS A 116 -18.17 -11.69 9.83
C HIS A 116 -17.31 -10.49 9.43
N THR A 117 -17.75 -9.34 9.85
CA THR A 117 -17.03 -8.08 9.65
C THR A 117 -16.84 -7.35 10.98
N VAL A 118 -15.77 -6.57 11.06
CA VAL A 118 -15.58 -5.62 12.15
C VAL A 118 -16.49 -4.43 11.93
N VAL A 119 -17.39 -4.17 12.88
CA VAL A 119 -18.34 -3.04 12.84
C VAL A 119 -17.91 -1.87 13.68
N ASP A 120 -17.07 -2.09 14.69
CA ASP A 120 -16.54 -1.04 15.57
C ASP A 120 -15.30 -1.53 16.33
N THR A 121 -14.49 -0.58 16.79
CA THR A 121 -13.39 -0.81 17.74
C THR A 121 -13.51 0.12 18.91
N SER A 122 -13.03 -0.28 20.09
CA SER A 122 -13.00 0.56 21.27
C SER A 122 -11.65 0.51 21.99
N GLY A 123 -11.41 1.50 22.83
CA GLY A 123 -10.20 1.70 23.61
C GLY A 123 -9.85 3.17 23.76
N TYR A 124 -9.12 3.54 24.78
CA TYR A 124 -8.74 4.94 25.05
C TYR A 124 -7.42 5.32 24.34
N LYS A 125 -6.29 4.71 24.75
CA LYS A 125 -4.96 4.98 24.18
C LYS A 125 -4.61 4.02 23.02
N LYS A 126 -5.21 2.84 23.04
CA LYS A 126 -5.05 1.78 22.02
C LYS A 126 -6.31 0.94 21.96
N VAL A 127 -6.42 0.10 20.95
CA VAL A 127 -7.49 -0.88 20.85
C VAL A 127 -7.47 -1.81 22.07
N ASN A 128 -8.63 -2.05 22.65
CA ASN A 128 -8.81 -3.01 23.73
C ASN A 128 -9.98 -3.97 23.47
N ASN A 129 -10.80 -3.65 22.47
CA ASN A 129 -11.93 -4.46 22.09
C ASN A 129 -12.31 -4.22 20.62
N VAL A 130 -12.77 -5.27 19.95
CA VAL A 130 -13.30 -5.25 18.59
C VAL A 130 -14.70 -5.84 18.59
N SER A 131 -15.65 -5.14 17.98
CA SER A 131 -17.01 -5.61 17.80
C SER A 131 -17.19 -6.15 16.40
N ILE A 132 -17.69 -7.37 16.28
CA ILE A 132 -17.98 -8.02 14.99
C ILE A 132 -19.45 -8.37 14.86
N MET A 133 -19.95 -8.42 13.63
CA MET A 133 -21.29 -8.89 13.29
C MET A 133 -21.25 -9.73 12.01
N LYS A 134 -22.26 -10.55 11.84
CA LYS A 134 -22.40 -11.35 10.61
C LYS A 134 -22.69 -10.44 9.43
N LEU A 135 -21.99 -10.68 8.33
CA LEU A 135 -22.14 -9.95 7.08
C LEU A 135 -23.29 -10.56 6.27
N SER A 136 -24.12 -9.74 5.66
CA SER A 136 -25.14 -10.19 4.72
C SER A 136 -24.49 -10.87 3.50
N ASN A 137 -25.25 -11.73 2.80
CA ASN A 137 -24.74 -12.48 1.65
C ASN A 137 -24.23 -11.56 0.53
N ASP A 138 -24.89 -10.44 0.32
CA ASP A 138 -24.50 -9.40 -0.66
C ASP A 138 -23.35 -8.49 -0.16
N GLY A 139 -23.01 -8.56 1.13
CA GLY A 139 -21.94 -7.76 1.73
C GLY A 139 -22.28 -6.30 2.00
N THR A 140 -23.55 -5.89 1.83
CA THR A 140 -23.97 -4.49 1.94
C THR A 140 -24.43 -4.08 3.33
N SER A 141 -24.75 -5.05 4.19
CA SER A 141 -25.27 -4.82 5.55
C SER A 141 -24.74 -5.85 6.53
N VAL A 142 -25.00 -5.62 7.81
CA VAL A 142 -24.71 -6.55 8.91
C VAL A 142 -25.99 -7.04 9.54
N THR A 143 -25.94 -8.27 10.06
CA THR A 143 -27.10 -8.96 10.65
C THR A 143 -26.71 -9.65 11.95
N GLY A 144 -27.70 -10.05 12.73
CA GLY A 144 -27.50 -10.81 13.98
C GLY A 144 -27.00 -9.95 15.14
N ASN A 145 -26.52 -10.62 16.17
CA ASN A 145 -26.06 -9.96 17.40
C ASN A 145 -24.60 -9.53 17.28
N LYS A 146 -24.28 -8.42 17.92
CA LYS A 146 -22.89 -7.94 18.05
C LYS A 146 -22.11 -8.83 19.00
N ILE A 147 -20.97 -9.32 18.55
CA ILE A 147 -20.00 -10.09 19.32
C ILE A 147 -18.83 -9.18 19.66
N SER A 148 -18.45 -9.18 20.94
CA SER A 148 -17.35 -8.35 21.46
C SER A 148 -16.13 -9.25 21.75
N ILE A 149 -14.98 -8.92 21.19
CA ILE A 149 -13.73 -9.68 21.34
C ILE A 149 -12.67 -8.76 21.93
N SER A 150 -12.18 -9.13 23.12
CA SER A 150 -11.09 -8.39 23.78
C SER A 150 -9.76 -8.70 23.08
N CYS A 151 -9.06 -7.67 22.62
CA CYS A 151 -7.72 -7.77 22.04
C CYS A 151 -6.95 -6.47 22.27
N ASP A 152 -5.64 -6.52 22.22
CA ASP A 152 -4.78 -5.33 22.34
C ASP A 152 -3.98 -5.03 21.05
N CYS A 153 -4.20 -5.84 20.01
CA CYS A 153 -3.73 -5.63 18.65
C CYS A 153 -4.72 -6.25 17.66
N LEU A 154 -5.04 -5.53 16.59
CA LEU A 154 -5.86 -6.01 15.48
C LEU A 154 -5.03 -6.03 14.20
N GLY A 155 -4.75 -7.23 13.69
CA GLY A 155 -4.09 -7.42 12.40
C GLY A 155 -5.09 -7.38 11.27
N VAL A 156 -4.87 -6.52 10.28
CA VAL A 156 -5.81 -6.33 9.16
C VAL A 156 -5.15 -6.74 7.85
N ALA A 157 -5.83 -7.55 7.04
CA ALA A 157 -5.39 -8.02 5.73
C ALA A 157 -6.52 -7.88 4.70
N GLY A 158 -6.51 -6.79 3.93
CA GLY A 158 -7.53 -6.47 2.92
C GLY A 158 -7.14 -6.88 1.48
N GLY A 159 -6.17 -7.79 1.34
CA GLY A 159 -5.62 -8.22 0.06
C GLY A 159 -4.32 -7.49 -0.30
N TRP A 160 -3.87 -7.69 -1.54
CA TRP A 160 -2.59 -7.18 -2.02
C TRP A 160 -2.78 -6.27 -3.22
N THR A 161 -2.02 -5.18 -3.27
CA THR A 161 -2.01 -4.22 -4.38
C THR A 161 -0.63 -4.25 -5.03
N PRO A 162 -0.52 -4.56 -6.33
CA PRO A 162 0.73 -4.48 -7.06
C PRO A 162 1.42 -3.11 -6.93
N ALA A 163 2.72 -3.10 -6.67
CA ALA A 163 3.50 -1.87 -6.55
C ALA A 163 3.91 -1.36 -7.93
N VAL A 164 2.97 -0.77 -8.65
CA VAL A 164 3.11 -0.34 -10.06
C VAL A 164 3.62 1.09 -10.26
N HIS A 165 4.01 1.76 -9.18
CA HIS A 165 4.41 3.17 -9.20
C HIS A 165 5.58 3.46 -10.16
N LEU A 166 6.66 2.65 -10.07
CA LEU A 166 7.84 2.84 -10.93
C LEU A 166 7.53 2.53 -12.39
N TYR A 167 6.64 1.58 -12.64
CA TYR A 167 6.17 1.28 -13.99
C TYR A 167 5.42 2.47 -14.61
N THR A 168 4.52 3.10 -13.86
CA THR A 168 3.78 4.27 -14.36
C THR A 168 4.66 5.52 -14.48
N GLN A 169 5.68 5.67 -13.63
CA GLN A 169 6.65 6.77 -13.71
C GLN A 169 7.50 6.71 -14.99
N SER A 170 7.63 5.54 -15.63
CA SER A 170 8.25 5.42 -16.96
C SER A 170 7.34 5.85 -18.12
N GLY A 171 6.13 6.35 -17.84
CA GLY A 171 5.13 6.76 -18.83
C GLY A 171 4.23 5.62 -19.33
N SER A 172 4.36 4.43 -18.76
CA SER A 172 3.56 3.26 -19.15
C SER A 172 2.18 3.26 -18.51
N LYS A 173 1.18 2.69 -19.20
CA LYS A 173 -0.22 2.64 -18.74
C LYS A 173 -0.52 1.33 -18.02
N LEU A 174 -1.42 1.37 -17.05
CA LEU A 174 -1.93 0.21 -16.34
C LEU A 174 -3.16 -0.38 -17.03
N ALA A 175 -3.39 -1.67 -16.82
CA ALA A 175 -4.66 -2.36 -17.05
C ALA A 175 -5.29 -2.72 -15.71
N PHE A 176 -6.61 -2.84 -15.68
CA PHE A 176 -7.34 -3.33 -14.51
C PHE A 176 -7.71 -4.79 -14.73
N ASP A 177 -7.32 -5.64 -13.80
CA ASP A 177 -7.71 -7.04 -13.75
C ASP A 177 -9.04 -7.15 -12.98
N GLU A 178 -10.11 -7.47 -13.68
CA GLU A 178 -11.48 -7.54 -13.11
C GLU A 178 -11.65 -8.71 -12.14
N ASP A 179 -10.93 -9.80 -12.33
CA ASP A 179 -11.04 -10.99 -11.48
C ASP A 179 -10.32 -10.78 -10.15
N LYS A 180 -9.10 -10.24 -10.21
CA LYS A 180 -8.27 -9.96 -9.03
C LYS A 180 -8.58 -8.62 -8.38
N LYS A 181 -9.33 -7.73 -9.06
CA LYS A 181 -9.63 -6.35 -8.61
C LYS A 181 -8.37 -5.54 -8.28
N ILE A 182 -7.39 -5.57 -9.19
CA ILE A 182 -6.09 -4.90 -9.05
C ILE A 182 -5.67 -4.22 -10.36
N PHE A 183 -4.82 -3.21 -10.27
CA PHE A 183 -4.14 -2.63 -11.41
C PHE A 183 -2.79 -3.32 -11.62
N ILE A 184 -2.51 -3.69 -12.87
CA ILE A 184 -1.28 -4.37 -13.29
C ILE A 184 -0.64 -3.64 -14.47
N PRO A 185 0.65 -3.85 -14.76
CA PRO A 185 1.30 -3.38 -15.98
C PRO A 185 0.56 -3.88 -17.23
N ASN A 186 0.19 -2.96 -18.13
CA ASN A 186 -0.58 -3.32 -19.33
C ASN A 186 0.30 -4.01 -20.38
N LYS A 187 1.48 -3.45 -20.66
CA LYS A 187 2.41 -3.97 -21.69
C LYS A 187 3.86 -3.79 -21.24
N ASN A 188 4.69 -4.76 -21.57
CA ASN A 188 6.13 -4.57 -21.53
C ASN A 188 6.57 -3.71 -22.73
N ASN A 189 7.65 -2.98 -22.58
CA ASN A 189 8.33 -2.30 -23.69
C ASN A 189 9.69 -2.96 -23.96
N SER A 190 10.38 -2.54 -25.01
CA SER A 190 11.67 -3.12 -25.41
C SER A 190 12.75 -3.07 -24.32
N ASP A 191 12.66 -2.08 -23.43
CA ASP A 191 13.71 -1.75 -22.48
C ASP A 191 13.30 -1.95 -21.03
N GLN A 192 12.02 -2.30 -20.79
CA GLN A 192 11.48 -2.50 -19.44
C GLN A 192 10.46 -3.62 -19.38
N ILE A 193 10.65 -4.53 -18.42
CA ILE A 193 9.66 -5.56 -18.06
C ILE A 193 9.32 -5.49 -16.58
N SER A 194 8.13 -5.97 -16.25
CA SER A 194 7.70 -6.17 -14.87
C SER A 194 7.50 -7.65 -14.57
N VAL A 195 7.88 -8.10 -13.37
CA VAL A 195 7.86 -9.51 -12.97
C VAL A 195 7.38 -9.69 -11.53
N GLY A 196 6.77 -10.83 -11.24
CA GLY A 196 6.31 -11.20 -9.90
C GLY A 196 5.03 -10.49 -9.46
N SER A 197 4.87 -10.26 -8.17
CA SER A 197 3.60 -9.76 -7.60
C SER A 197 3.19 -8.38 -8.08
N CYS A 198 4.10 -7.58 -8.65
CA CYS A 198 3.71 -6.32 -9.29
C CYS A 198 2.97 -6.53 -10.63
N CYS A 199 2.99 -7.76 -11.17
CA CYS A 199 2.18 -8.18 -12.32
C CYS A 199 0.89 -8.90 -11.91
N GLY A 200 0.62 -9.04 -10.60
CA GLY A 200 -0.53 -9.78 -10.08
C GLY A 200 -0.31 -11.28 -9.96
N ASP A 201 0.94 -11.76 -10.06
CA ASP A 201 1.31 -13.15 -9.76
C ASP A 201 1.62 -13.24 -8.25
N PHE A 202 0.83 -14.02 -7.50
CA PHE A 202 0.97 -14.07 -6.05
C PHE A 202 1.45 -15.44 -5.54
N LYS A 203 1.32 -16.49 -6.32
CA LYS A 203 1.85 -17.80 -5.99
C LYS A 203 3.31 -17.90 -6.39
N LEU A 204 4.13 -18.49 -5.53
CA LEU A 204 5.59 -18.51 -5.73
C LEU A 204 6.00 -19.29 -7.00
N ASP A 205 5.35 -20.40 -7.28
CA ASP A 205 5.55 -21.19 -8.50
C ASP A 205 5.18 -20.41 -9.76
N GLU A 206 4.02 -19.74 -9.76
CA GLU A 206 3.61 -18.85 -10.87
C GLU A 206 4.63 -17.73 -11.10
N ILE A 207 5.09 -17.08 -10.00
CA ILE A 207 6.10 -16.02 -10.07
C ILE A 207 7.38 -16.52 -10.70
N LEU A 208 7.90 -17.66 -10.26
CA LEU A 208 9.19 -18.19 -10.72
C LEU A 208 9.12 -18.70 -12.16
N ASN A 209 8.05 -19.38 -12.54
CA ASN A 209 7.85 -19.87 -13.90
C ASN A 209 7.66 -18.71 -14.89
N ASN A 210 6.79 -17.75 -14.58
CA ASN A 210 6.59 -16.54 -15.40
C ASN A 210 7.85 -15.68 -15.50
N LEU A 211 8.67 -15.64 -14.43
CA LEU A 211 9.95 -14.94 -14.45
C LEU A 211 10.90 -15.56 -15.48
N ASN A 212 11.02 -16.89 -15.49
CA ASN A 212 11.90 -17.61 -16.40
C ASN A 212 11.54 -17.33 -17.86
N GLU A 213 10.26 -17.40 -18.22
CA GLU A 213 9.79 -17.13 -19.59
C GLU A 213 10.09 -15.68 -19.99
N LYS A 214 9.71 -14.72 -19.15
CA LYS A 214 9.92 -13.29 -19.43
C LYS A 214 11.39 -12.91 -19.55
N LEU A 215 12.28 -13.51 -18.73
CA LEU A 215 13.71 -13.22 -18.78
C LEU A 215 14.39 -13.79 -20.03
N LYS A 216 13.98 -14.99 -20.48
CA LYS A 216 14.49 -15.57 -21.74
C LYS A 216 14.32 -14.61 -22.89
N ASP A 217 13.10 -14.16 -23.10
CA ASP A 217 12.75 -13.25 -24.20
C ASP A 217 13.40 -11.87 -24.05
N PHE A 218 13.41 -11.33 -22.84
CA PHE A 218 13.88 -9.97 -22.59
C PHE A 218 15.39 -9.82 -22.66
N LEU A 219 16.15 -10.83 -22.24
CA LEU A 219 17.62 -10.80 -22.18
C LEU A 219 18.29 -11.58 -23.31
N ASP A 220 17.52 -12.16 -24.25
CA ASP A 220 18.01 -13.00 -25.34
C ASP A 220 18.86 -14.19 -24.83
N ILE A 221 18.44 -14.78 -23.69
CA ILE A 221 19.15 -15.90 -23.05
C ILE A 221 18.64 -17.22 -23.64
N THR A 222 19.51 -17.95 -24.36
CA THR A 222 19.16 -19.21 -25.00
C THR A 222 19.21 -20.43 -24.08
N LYS A 223 19.93 -20.35 -22.97
CA LYS A 223 20.02 -21.42 -21.96
C LYS A 223 19.61 -20.85 -20.60
N THR A 224 18.53 -21.39 -20.04
CA THR A 224 18.19 -21.20 -18.63
C THR A 224 18.16 -22.58 -17.99
N ASP A 225 19.04 -22.81 -17.03
CA ASP A 225 19.07 -24.03 -16.21
C ASP A 225 18.00 -24.02 -15.09
N PHE A 226 16.94 -23.25 -15.27
CA PHE A 226 15.84 -23.21 -14.31
C PHE A 226 14.87 -24.36 -14.61
N GLU A 227 14.85 -25.35 -13.75
CA GLU A 227 13.81 -26.38 -13.72
C GLU A 227 12.47 -25.73 -13.35
N ASN A 228 11.37 -26.31 -13.82
CA ASN A 228 10.04 -25.90 -13.38
C ASN A 228 9.91 -26.15 -11.88
N ILE A 229 9.68 -25.08 -11.14
CA ILE A 229 9.55 -25.13 -9.68
C ILE A 229 8.07 -25.35 -9.36
N THR A 230 7.76 -26.44 -8.71
CA THR A 230 6.46 -26.71 -8.09
C THR A 230 6.53 -26.43 -6.60
N VAL A 231 5.66 -25.58 -6.12
CA VAL A 231 5.50 -25.29 -4.68
C VAL A 231 4.09 -25.64 -4.27
N ASN A 232 3.94 -26.36 -3.18
CA ASN A 232 2.62 -26.57 -2.59
C ASN A 232 2.11 -25.24 -2.04
N ASN A 233 1.32 -24.55 -2.84
CA ASN A 233 0.68 -23.29 -2.48
C ASN A 233 -0.80 -23.55 -2.19
N ASP A 234 -1.17 -23.52 -0.92
CA ASP A 234 -2.56 -23.58 -0.48
C ASP A 234 -3.21 -22.19 -0.37
N GLN A 235 -2.53 -21.13 -0.85
CA GLN A 235 -3.05 -19.76 -0.74
C GLN A 235 -4.10 -19.47 -1.79
N GLU A 236 -5.28 -19.11 -1.36
CA GLU A 236 -6.34 -18.58 -2.20
C GLU A 236 -6.32 -17.04 -2.17
N ILE A 237 -6.25 -16.41 -3.33
CA ILE A 237 -6.38 -14.95 -3.44
C ILE A 237 -7.83 -14.58 -3.16
N SER A 238 -8.04 -13.50 -2.39
CA SER A 238 -9.36 -13.02 -2.01
C SER A 238 -10.34 -12.95 -3.19
N LYS A 239 -11.46 -13.64 -3.05
CA LYS A 239 -12.59 -13.57 -3.98
C LYS A 239 -13.68 -12.57 -3.53
N ARG A 240 -13.54 -11.96 -2.34
CA ARG A 240 -14.53 -11.03 -1.80
C ARG A 240 -13.88 -9.70 -1.44
N ASN A 241 -14.04 -8.72 -2.33
CA ASN A 241 -13.57 -7.36 -2.11
C ASN A 241 -14.75 -6.48 -1.72
N ILE A 242 -14.74 -5.92 -0.52
CA ILE A 242 -15.68 -4.91 -0.04
C ILE A 242 -14.86 -3.67 0.32
N TRP A 243 -15.03 -2.59 -0.45
CA TRP A 243 -14.20 -1.41 -0.32
C TRP A 243 -14.51 -0.55 0.90
N LEU A 244 -15.78 -0.56 1.33
CA LEU A 244 -16.24 0.02 2.57
C LEU A 244 -17.11 -1.00 3.30
N LEU A 245 -16.63 -1.48 4.40
CA LEU A 245 -17.34 -2.47 5.20
C LEU A 245 -18.55 -1.85 5.89
N PRO A 246 -19.70 -2.55 5.89
CA PRO A 246 -20.90 -2.07 6.55
C PRO A 246 -20.73 -2.05 8.08
N SER A 247 -21.46 -1.14 8.72
CA SER A 247 -21.56 -1.00 10.17
C SER A 247 -23.03 -1.07 10.58
N ASP A 248 -23.26 -1.34 11.86
CA ASP A 248 -24.58 -1.17 12.51
C ASP A 248 -24.98 0.31 12.71
N LYS A 249 -24.07 1.24 12.35
CA LYS A 249 -24.27 2.67 12.40
C LYS A 249 -24.38 3.27 11.00
N ALA A 250 -25.20 4.31 10.86
CA ALA A 250 -25.22 5.09 9.62
C ALA A 250 -23.84 5.71 9.34
N LEU A 251 -23.47 5.85 8.07
CA LEU A 251 -22.16 6.37 7.65
C LEU A 251 -21.81 7.73 8.25
N GLY A 252 -22.80 8.61 8.43
CA GLY A 252 -22.60 9.91 9.07
C GLY A 252 -22.14 9.85 10.54
N LYS A 253 -22.34 8.70 11.19
CA LYS A 253 -21.96 8.43 12.60
C LYS A 253 -20.70 7.54 12.70
N THR A 254 -20.07 7.18 11.56
CA THR A 254 -18.87 6.38 11.52
C THR A 254 -17.64 7.21 11.15
N LYS A 255 -16.46 6.74 11.57
CA LYS A 255 -15.15 7.25 11.16
C LYS A 255 -14.41 6.09 10.48
N SER A 256 -14.60 5.96 9.19
CA SER A 256 -13.98 4.91 8.36
C SER A 256 -12.89 5.55 7.51
N PHE A 257 -11.66 5.55 8.01
CA PHE A 257 -10.53 6.21 7.36
C PHE A 257 -10.06 5.42 6.14
N VAL A 258 -9.81 6.14 5.06
CA VAL A 258 -9.23 5.65 3.80
C VAL A 258 -7.79 6.12 3.67
N ASP A 259 -7.51 7.36 4.06
CA ASP A 259 -6.17 7.92 4.13
C ASP A 259 -5.87 8.34 5.57
N TYR A 260 -4.92 7.64 6.20
CA TYR A 260 -4.52 7.89 7.59
C TYR A 260 -3.57 9.07 7.76
N GLN A 261 -2.93 9.55 6.70
CA GLN A 261 -2.00 10.67 6.77
C GLN A 261 -2.73 12.02 6.68
N ASN A 262 -3.84 12.05 5.94
CA ASN A 262 -4.64 13.26 5.74
C ASN A 262 -6.03 13.17 6.39
N ASP A 263 -6.29 12.16 7.21
CA ASP A 263 -7.55 11.92 7.90
C ASP A 263 -8.78 11.88 6.97
N ALA A 264 -8.58 11.48 5.70
CA ALA A 264 -9.68 11.39 4.76
C ALA A 264 -10.48 10.09 4.98
N THR A 265 -11.80 10.25 5.13
CA THR A 265 -12.73 9.15 5.40
C THR A 265 -13.56 8.78 4.17
N ALA A 266 -14.21 7.61 4.23
CA ALA A 266 -15.18 7.22 3.22
C ALA A 266 -16.34 8.23 3.07
N LYS A 267 -16.69 8.92 4.16
CA LYS A 267 -17.70 10.00 4.16
C LYS A 267 -17.25 11.18 3.30
N ASP A 268 -15.98 11.57 3.38
CA ASP A 268 -15.45 12.69 2.59
C ASP A 268 -15.42 12.35 1.11
N ILE A 269 -15.08 11.12 0.75
CA ILE A 269 -15.13 10.64 -0.64
C ILE A 269 -16.57 10.67 -1.17
N LYS A 270 -17.55 10.17 -0.41
CA LYS A 270 -18.95 10.22 -0.80
C LYS A 270 -19.50 11.66 -0.86
N LEU A 271 -19.00 12.55 -0.01
CA LEU A 271 -19.32 13.98 -0.07
C LEU A 271 -18.81 14.58 -1.38
N ALA A 272 -17.56 14.33 -1.75
CA ALA A 272 -16.98 14.83 -3.01
C ALA A 272 -17.83 14.41 -4.22
N LEU A 273 -18.29 13.16 -4.25
CA LEU A 273 -19.16 12.67 -5.31
C LEU A 273 -20.54 13.38 -5.34
N ARG A 274 -21.12 13.63 -4.17
CA ARG A 274 -22.36 14.38 -4.03
C ARG A 274 -22.22 15.83 -4.51
N GLU A 275 -21.06 16.46 -4.26
CA GLU A 275 -20.73 17.80 -4.77
C GLU A 275 -20.40 17.82 -6.27
N GLY A 276 -20.47 16.67 -6.96
CA GLY A 276 -20.37 16.58 -8.42
C GLY A 276 -19.00 16.18 -8.97
N PHE A 277 -17.99 15.93 -8.13
CA PHE A 277 -16.70 15.43 -8.60
C PHE A 277 -16.82 14.00 -9.09
N ARG A 278 -16.32 13.71 -10.31
CA ARG A 278 -16.37 12.38 -10.94
C ARG A 278 -14.99 11.79 -11.19
N SER A 279 -14.01 12.63 -11.52
CA SER A 279 -12.64 12.20 -11.76
C SER A 279 -11.95 11.88 -10.43
N ILE A 280 -11.23 10.75 -10.39
CA ILE A 280 -10.43 10.36 -9.21
C ILE A 280 -9.41 11.46 -8.83
N GLU A 281 -8.82 12.14 -9.81
CA GLU A 281 -7.87 13.23 -9.56
C GLU A 281 -8.53 14.46 -8.91
N HIS A 282 -9.80 14.73 -9.22
CA HIS A 282 -10.56 15.80 -8.56
C HIS A 282 -11.00 15.40 -7.15
N VAL A 283 -11.51 14.18 -6.97
CA VAL A 283 -11.86 13.63 -5.64
C VAL A 283 -10.62 13.65 -4.74
N LYS A 284 -9.46 13.22 -5.25
CA LYS A 284 -8.18 13.28 -4.55
C LYS A 284 -7.86 14.70 -4.05
N ARG A 285 -8.00 15.72 -4.90
CA ARG A 285 -7.70 17.12 -4.51
C ARG A 285 -8.73 17.68 -3.53
N TYR A 286 -9.98 17.33 -3.69
CA TYR A 286 -11.05 17.77 -2.80
C TYR A 286 -10.90 17.17 -1.39
N THR A 287 -10.56 15.89 -1.29
CA THR A 287 -10.47 15.15 -0.02
C THR A 287 -9.05 15.07 0.56
N THR A 288 -8.04 15.47 -0.20
CA THR A 288 -6.60 15.25 0.07
C THR A 288 -6.18 13.77 0.11
N THR A 289 -7.06 12.84 -0.24
CA THR A 289 -6.76 11.39 -0.27
C THR A 289 -5.58 11.08 -1.18
N GLY A 290 -4.58 10.37 -0.67
CA GLY A 290 -3.38 9.98 -1.41
C GLY A 290 -2.41 11.12 -1.69
N MET A 291 -2.54 12.26 -1.01
CA MET A 291 -1.63 13.40 -1.12
C MET A 291 -0.52 13.41 -0.06
N GLY A 292 -0.57 12.50 0.89
CA GLY A 292 0.48 12.32 1.89
C GLY A 292 1.78 11.75 1.33
N THR A 293 2.78 11.56 2.19
CA THR A 293 4.11 11.08 1.80
C THR A 293 4.12 9.64 1.27
N ASP A 294 3.11 8.84 1.61
CA ASP A 294 2.90 7.50 1.07
C ASP A 294 2.29 7.52 -0.35
N GLN A 295 1.80 8.68 -0.81
CA GLN A 295 1.12 8.87 -2.09
C GLN A 295 -0.05 7.89 -2.30
N GLY A 296 -0.77 7.58 -1.23
CA GLY A 296 -1.94 6.72 -1.27
C GLY A 296 -1.66 5.23 -1.50
N LYS A 297 -0.44 4.76 -1.24
CA LYS A 297 -0.09 3.33 -1.41
C LYS A 297 -1.03 2.40 -0.66
N LEU A 298 -1.53 2.81 0.52
CA LEU A 298 -2.47 2.04 1.32
C LEU A 298 -3.93 2.33 0.98
N GLY A 299 -4.28 3.57 0.64
CA GLY A 299 -5.68 4.04 0.56
C GLY A 299 -6.27 4.14 -0.85
N ASN A 300 -5.45 4.32 -1.89
CA ASN A 300 -5.94 4.63 -3.25
C ASN A 300 -6.91 3.58 -3.81
N MET A 301 -6.65 2.29 -3.59
CA MET A 301 -7.54 1.23 -4.08
C MET A 301 -8.91 1.27 -3.39
N HIS A 302 -8.94 1.54 -2.09
CA HIS A 302 -10.20 1.72 -1.35
C HIS A 302 -10.95 2.98 -1.81
N ALA A 303 -10.23 4.09 -2.02
CA ALA A 303 -10.84 5.31 -2.55
C ALA A 303 -11.50 5.05 -3.91
N LEU A 304 -10.78 4.39 -4.83
CA LEU A 304 -11.31 4.00 -6.15
C LEU A 304 -12.52 3.09 -6.05
N GLY A 305 -12.47 2.07 -5.19
CA GLY A 305 -13.58 1.15 -4.98
C GLY A 305 -14.80 1.85 -4.41
N ILE A 306 -14.65 2.72 -3.42
CA ILE A 306 -15.74 3.51 -2.84
C ILE A 306 -16.35 4.46 -3.89
N ILE A 307 -15.52 5.08 -4.75
CA ILE A 307 -15.99 5.92 -5.85
C ILE A 307 -16.78 5.08 -6.84
N ALA A 308 -16.24 3.95 -7.28
CA ALA A 308 -16.86 3.05 -8.24
C ALA A 308 -18.23 2.56 -7.75
N ASP A 309 -18.30 2.04 -6.53
CA ASP A 309 -19.53 1.56 -5.91
C ASP A 309 -20.56 2.68 -5.74
N THR A 310 -20.13 3.89 -5.37
CA THR A 310 -21.05 5.02 -5.15
C THR A 310 -21.55 5.62 -6.46
N ALA A 311 -20.71 5.65 -7.50
CA ALA A 311 -21.06 6.21 -8.81
C ALA A 311 -21.71 5.18 -9.75
N GLY A 312 -21.70 3.88 -9.39
CA GLY A 312 -22.22 2.80 -10.24
C GLY A 312 -21.41 2.56 -11.51
N VAL A 313 -20.07 2.77 -11.45
CA VAL A 313 -19.16 2.58 -12.59
C VAL A 313 -18.11 1.52 -12.28
N LYS A 314 -17.45 0.97 -13.30
CA LYS A 314 -16.37 0.00 -13.10
C LYS A 314 -15.08 0.69 -12.66
N MET A 315 -14.33 0.07 -11.76
CA MET A 315 -13.04 0.60 -11.28
C MET A 315 -12.03 0.81 -12.43
N GLY A 316 -12.01 -0.07 -13.41
CA GLY A 316 -11.13 0.05 -14.58
C GLY A 316 -11.37 1.31 -15.41
N GLU A 317 -12.61 1.81 -15.44
CA GLU A 317 -12.99 3.03 -16.17
C GLU A 317 -12.53 4.31 -15.45
N LEU A 318 -12.42 4.27 -14.12
CA LEU A 318 -11.94 5.41 -13.33
C LEU A 318 -10.43 5.64 -13.51
N GLY A 319 -9.66 4.58 -13.81
CA GLY A 319 -8.21 4.62 -13.84
C GLY A 319 -7.59 4.80 -12.44
N THR A 320 -6.32 5.18 -12.40
CA THR A 320 -5.60 5.44 -11.15
C THR A 320 -5.18 6.90 -11.05
N THR A 321 -4.87 7.34 -9.83
CA THR A 321 -4.17 8.61 -9.63
C THR A 321 -2.74 8.53 -10.19
N THR A 322 -2.21 9.69 -10.64
CA THR A 322 -0.83 9.76 -11.11
C THR A 322 0.15 9.59 -9.95
N PHE A 323 1.03 8.60 -10.05
CA PHE A 323 2.12 8.38 -9.09
C PHE A 323 3.33 9.22 -9.49
N ARG A 324 3.78 10.09 -8.58
CA ARG A 324 4.89 11.01 -8.82
C ARG A 324 6.16 10.54 -8.11
N PRO A 325 7.36 10.76 -8.72
CA PRO A 325 8.60 10.58 -7.98
C PRO A 325 8.70 11.61 -6.83
N PRO A 326 9.42 11.30 -5.74
CA PRO A 326 10.11 10.03 -5.48
C PRO A 326 9.15 8.93 -4.98
N TYR A 327 9.51 7.66 -5.22
CA TYR A 327 8.72 6.51 -4.71
C TYR A 327 8.70 6.45 -3.18
N THR A 328 9.81 6.79 -2.54
CA THR A 328 9.93 6.97 -1.09
C THR A 328 10.36 8.39 -0.77
N PRO A 329 9.97 8.96 0.40
CA PRO A 329 10.37 10.30 0.78
C PRO A 329 11.90 10.49 0.77
N LEU A 330 12.34 11.58 0.14
CA LEU A 330 13.73 12.01 0.08
C LEU A 330 13.91 13.33 0.81
N THR A 331 15.10 13.56 1.37
CA THR A 331 15.44 14.86 1.94
C THR A 331 15.77 15.87 0.84
N PHE A 332 15.43 17.13 1.03
CA PHE A 332 15.79 18.20 0.10
C PHE A 332 17.30 18.24 -0.16
N GLY A 333 18.13 18.03 0.86
CA GLY A 333 19.58 17.99 0.71
C GLY A 333 20.09 16.92 -0.26
N THR A 334 19.39 15.77 -0.36
CA THR A 334 19.73 14.72 -1.34
C THR A 334 19.42 15.16 -2.77
N ILE A 335 18.30 15.87 -2.98
CA ILE A 335 17.88 16.37 -4.30
C ILE A 335 18.79 17.51 -4.74
N VAL A 336 19.04 18.45 -3.86
CA VAL A 336 19.89 19.64 -4.11
C VAL A 336 21.35 19.22 -4.36
N GLY A 337 21.89 18.26 -3.60
CA GLY A 337 23.24 17.74 -3.79
C GLY A 337 24.31 18.81 -3.65
N ARG A 338 24.98 19.15 -4.76
CA ARG A 338 26.04 20.17 -4.80
C ARG A 338 25.52 21.61 -4.94
N ASN A 339 24.26 21.79 -5.28
CA ASN A 339 23.64 23.10 -5.56
C ASN A 339 23.32 23.82 -4.25
N VAL A 340 24.33 24.16 -3.47
CA VAL A 340 24.23 24.87 -2.19
C VAL A 340 25.11 26.11 -2.21
N GLY A 341 24.74 27.15 -1.46
CA GLY A 341 25.48 28.41 -1.40
C GLY A 341 25.61 29.03 -2.79
N LYS A 342 26.84 29.34 -3.21
CA LYS A 342 27.12 29.97 -4.52
C LYS A 342 26.68 29.15 -5.75
N PHE A 343 26.45 27.84 -5.61
CA PHE A 343 25.95 26.99 -6.69
C PHE A 343 24.41 26.93 -6.73
N PHE A 344 23.75 27.30 -5.65
CA PHE A 344 22.29 27.41 -5.60
C PHE A 344 21.84 28.78 -6.12
N ASP A 345 22.49 29.81 -5.65
CA ASP A 345 22.23 31.21 -6.07
C ASP A 345 23.31 31.64 -7.05
N ILE A 346 23.05 31.37 -8.33
CA ILE A 346 23.98 31.68 -9.42
C ILE A 346 23.78 33.13 -9.84
N PHE A 347 24.79 33.94 -9.59
CA PHE A 347 24.82 35.30 -10.11
C PHE A 347 25.60 35.38 -11.43
N ARG A 348 24.97 35.95 -12.42
CA ARG A 348 25.63 36.37 -13.66
C ARG A 348 26.28 37.75 -13.46
N ARG A 349 27.49 37.86 -13.96
CA ARG A 349 28.30 39.08 -13.82
C ARG A 349 28.68 39.61 -15.20
N THR A 350 28.76 40.91 -15.31
CA THR A 350 29.31 41.57 -16.51
C THR A 350 30.85 41.43 -16.52
N PRO A 351 31.51 41.57 -17.67
CA PRO A 351 32.98 41.60 -17.73
C PRO A 351 33.62 42.69 -16.85
N MET A 352 32.90 43.77 -16.58
CA MET A 352 33.36 44.89 -15.73
C MET A 352 33.07 44.67 -14.23
N ASN A 353 32.47 43.55 -13.83
CA ASN A 353 32.05 43.33 -12.44
C ASN A 353 33.20 43.53 -11.44
N ASP A 354 34.37 42.98 -11.73
CA ASP A 354 35.50 43.03 -10.79
C ASP A 354 36.01 44.45 -10.64
N TRP A 355 36.08 45.23 -11.72
CA TRP A 355 36.41 46.65 -11.66
C TRP A 355 35.40 47.41 -10.78
N HIS A 356 34.11 47.16 -10.94
CA HIS A 356 33.07 47.77 -10.11
C HIS A 356 33.20 47.39 -8.62
N VAL A 357 33.51 46.14 -8.32
CA VAL A 357 33.75 45.67 -6.93
C VAL A 357 34.95 46.41 -6.34
N GLU A 358 36.07 46.49 -7.06
CA GLU A 358 37.28 47.21 -6.63
C GLU A 358 37.01 48.70 -6.36
N ASN A 359 36.12 49.30 -7.17
CA ASN A 359 35.71 50.69 -6.99
C ASN A 359 34.52 50.88 -6.05
N LYS A 360 34.18 49.85 -5.23
CA LYS A 360 33.13 49.90 -4.20
C LYS A 360 31.74 50.25 -4.74
N ALA A 361 31.40 49.79 -5.92
CA ALA A 361 30.06 49.96 -6.49
C ALA A 361 29.03 49.18 -5.67
N GLU A 362 27.86 49.76 -5.50
CA GLU A 362 26.69 49.04 -4.97
C GLU A 362 25.99 48.29 -6.07
N PHE A 363 25.53 47.07 -5.80
CA PHE A 363 24.90 46.19 -6.76
C PHE A 363 23.46 45.90 -6.40
N GLU A 364 22.62 45.96 -7.40
CA GLU A 364 21.26 45.45 -7.34
C GLU A 364 21.14 44.08 -8.06
N ASN A 365 20.31 43.18 -7.51
CA ASN A 365 20.00 41.92 -8.15
C ASN A 365 18.81 42.06 -9.08
N VAL A 366 19.02 41.97 -10.39
CA VAL A 366 17.97 41.96 -11.40
C VAL A 366 17.87 40.55 -11.99
N GLY A 367 16.98 39.74 -11.44
CA GLY A 367 16.94 38.29 -11.69
C GLY A 367 18.26 37.64 -11.28
N GLN A 368 18.95 37.00 -12.22
CA GLN A 368 20.25 36.37 -11.97
C GLN A 368 21.45 37.29 -12.23
N TRP A 369 21.24 38.51 -12.66
CA TRP A 369 22.30 39.49 -12.95
C TRP A 369 22.55 40.41 -11.76
N LYS A 370 23.82 40.63 -11.47
CA LYS A 370 24.26 41.77 -10.66
C LYS A 370 24.46 42.96 -11.52
N ARG A 371 23.75 44.02 -11.23
CA ARG A 371 23.88 45.34 -11.84
C ARG A 371 24.39 46.34 -10.84
#